data_0ba6b6ac5c6835ae8306a4801183b036
#
_entry.id   0ba6b6ac5c6835ae8306a4801183b036
#
_cell.length_a   1.000
_cell.length_b   1.000
_cell.length_c   1.000
_cell.angle_alpha   90.00
_cell.angle_beta   90.00
_cell.angle_gamma   90.00
#
_symmetry.space_group_name_H-M   'P 1'
#
loop_
_entity.id
_entity.type
_entity.pdbx_description
1 polymer ?
#
loop_
_entity_poly.entity_id
_entity_poly.type
_entity_poly.pdbx_seq_one_letter_code
_entity_poly.pdbx_strand_id
1 'polypeptide(L)'
;MYTGKSIWENNYMGSDRNITSTVTNAIGLKQEVIDTETEYEILYQEAKKAGKKLSADDKKEVQDEVAKALKGLSFTQKLRLNISKSKLTKRFELRKLADNYKKEQTKELDKTVDEKAAIKDISKKDYREYKVQCYAFSNTSTDSDGNTKKLSDSEKSKLEKELQELYKKAADAKDFSKLLKDDSKSDIKFSDTSFTEKDGWSMVTDKKLLKQIKSMKKDEISDIIKDEKSGYVLFVKMVDNNSNDSYKKACDSAITSAKNDAYDTWYQGILENYKVSTNSDVWDDVTIGSVTTDIVTAADLEKMNGDSSDATSGK
;
A
#
# COMPACT_ATOMS: atom_id res chain seq x y z
N MET A 1 20.92 0.12 -10.15
CA MET A 1 21.65 -0.15 -11.42
C MET A 1 20.68 -0.79 -12.40
N TYR A 2 20.42 -0.12 -13.50
CA TYR A 2 19.47 -0.56 -14.52
C TYR A 2 20.06 -1.73 -15.30
N THR A 3 19.46 -2.90 -15.26
CA THR A 3 20.04 -4.12 -15.89
C THR A 3 19.73 -4.24 -17.38
N GLY A 4 19.00 -3.28 -17.97
CA GLY A 4 18.57 -3.36 -19.38
C GLY A 4 17.56 -4.47 -19.68
N LYS A 5 17.10 -5.19 -18.65
CA LYS A 5 16.09 -6.23 -18.80
C LYS A 5 14.69 -5.62 -18.92
N SER A 6 13.83 -6.27 -19.69
CA SER A 6 12.41 -5.97 -19.73
C SER A 6 11.80 -6.09 -18.31
N ILE A 7 10.80 -5.26 -18.00
CA ILE A 7 10.02 -5.37 -16.74
C ILE A 7 9.50 -6.80 -16.52
N TRP A 8 9.21 -7.52 -17.58
CA TRP A 8 8.68 -8.88 -17.54
C TRP A 8 9.70 -9.94 -17.13
N GLU A 9 11.00 -9.63 -17.23
CA GLU A 9 12.11 -10.49 -16.83
C GLU A 9 12.57 -10.25 -15.38
N ASN A 10 12.05 -9.22 -14.72
CA ASN A 10 12.31 -8.95 -13.31
C ASN A 10 11.53 -9.94 -12.42
N ASN A 11 11.96 -10.07 -11.17
CA ASN A 11 11.26 -10.90 -10.20
C ASN A 11 9.82 -10.39 -9.99
N TYR A 12 8.90 -11.33 -9.79
CA TYR A 12 7.50 -11.03 -9.56
C TYR A 12 7.29 -10.11 -8.35
N MET A 13 6.57 -9.02 -8.57
CA MET A 13 6.28 -8.00 -7.56
C MET A 13 4.76 -7.83 -7.33
N GLY A 14 3.95 -8.78 -7.83
CA GLY A 14 2.50 -8.77 -7.63
C GLY A 14 2.10 -9.14 -6.21
N SER A 15 0.81 -9.07 -5.94
CA SER A 15 0.23 -9.28 -4.60
C SER A 15 -0.34 -10.68 -4.38
N ASP A 16 -0.29 -11.57 -5.37
CA ASP A 16 -0.77 -12.93 -5.21
C ASP A 16 0.11 -13.71 -4.23
N ARG A 17 -0.49 -14.15 -3.13
CA ARG A 17 0.22 -14.85 -2.04
C ARG A 17 0.72 -16.25 -2.44
N ASN A 18 0.15 -16.83 -3.50
CA ASN A 18 0.50 -18.15 -4.00
C ASN A 18 1.73 -18.11 -4.93
N ILE A 19 2.16 -16.92 -5.36
CA ILE A 19 3.25 -16.72 -6.29
C ILE A 19 4.48 -16.24 -5.53
N THR A 20 5.57 -17.01 -5.63
CA THR A 20 6.84 -16.65 -4.97
C THR A 20 7.60 -15.61 -5.79
N SER A 21 8.34 -14.73 -5.11
CA SER A 21 9.21 -13.74 -5.75
C SER A 21 10.41 -14.33 -6.53
N THR A 22 10.52 -15.65 -6.60
CA THR A 22 11.57 -16.35 -7.35
C THR A 22 11.25 -16.49 -8.84
N VAL A 23 9.98 -16.34 -9.23
CA VAL A 23 9.57 -16.35 -10.65
C VAL A 23 9.67 -14.96 -11.26
N THR A 24 9.72 -14.88 -12.60
CA THR A 24 9.68 -13.59 -13.28
C THR A 24 8.28 -12.97 -13.28
N ASN A 25 8.18 -11.67 -13.50
CA ASN A 25 6.89 -10.99 -13.64
C ASN A 25 6.00 -11.61 -14.72
N ALA A 26 6.59 -12.06 -15.83
CA ALA A 26 5.82 -12.72 -16.90
C ALA A 26 5.19 -14.04 -16.43
N ILE A 27 5.94 -14.87 -15.73
CA ILE A 27 5.42 -16.14 -15.18
C ILE A 27 4.40 -15.86 -14.07
N GLY A 28 4.72 -14.96 -13.15
CA GLY A 28 3.80 -14.59 -12.06
C GLY A 28 2.49 -14.04 -12.58
N LEU A 29 2.52 -13.15 -13.57
CA LEU A 29 1.29 -12.62 -14.18
C LEU A 29 0.48 -13.70 -14.90
N LYS A 30 1.13 -14.66 -15.59
CA LYS A 30 0.41 -15.79 -16.19
C LYS A 30 -0.33 -16.60 -15.13
N GLN A 31 0.32 -16.88 -13.99
CA GLN A 31 -0.31 -17.61 -12.90
C GLN A 31 -1.45 -16.80 -12.27
N GLU A 32 -1.25 -15.52 -11.99
CA GLU A 32 -2.26 -14.63 -11.44
C GLU A 32 -3.52 -14.56 -12.34
N VAL A 33 -3.32 -14.55 -13.66
CA VAL A 33 -4.44 -14.59 -14.61
C VAL A 33 -5.19 -15.91 -14.52
N ILE A 34 -4.50 -17.06 -14.43
CA ILE A 34 -5.17 -18.37 -14.27
C ILE A 34 -5.97 -18.41 -12.97
N ASP A 35 -5.37 -17.99 -11.87
CA ASP A 35 -6.02 -18.03 -10.55
C ASP A 35 -7.25 -17.13 -10.52
N THR A 36 -7.12 -15.92 -11.05
CA THR A 36 -8.22 -14.96 -11.18
C THR A 36 -9.34 -15.49 -12.07
N GLU A 37 -9.00 -16.02 -13.23
CA GLU A 37 -10.01 -16.54 -14.17
C GLU A 37 -10.68 -17.81 -13.64
N THR A 38 -9.96 -18.62 -12.89
CA THR A 38 -10.50 -19.79 -12.19
C THR A 38 -11.51 -19.35 -11.13
N GLU A 39 -11.20 -18.34 -10.32
CA GLU A 39 -12.13 -17.80 -9.35
C GLU A 39 -13.41 -17.28 -10.02
N TYR A 40 -13.26 -16.48 -11.08
CA TYR A 40 -14.42 -15.96 -11.83
C TYR A 40 -15.31 -17.08 -12.40
N GLU A 41 -14.71 -18.10 -12.97
CA GLU A 41 -15.48 -19.21 -13.55
C GLU A 41 -16.24 -20.01 -12.47
N ILE A 42 -15.58 -20.32 -11.35
CA ILE A 42 -16.18 -21.04 -10.23
C ILE A 42 -17.33 -20.23 -9.64
N LEU A 43 -17.10 -18.96 -9.32
CA LEU A 43 -18.12 -18.08 -8.76
C LEU A 43 -19.30 -17.88 -9.71
N TYR A 44 -19.05 -17.82 -11.03
CA TYR A 44 -20.09 -17.79 -12.03
C TYR A 44 -20.94 -19.05 -12.02
N GLN A 45 -20.31 -20.23 -11.93
CA GLN A 45 -21.04 -21.50 -11.87
C GLN A 45 -21.87 -21.60 -10.58
N GLU A 46 -21.32 -21.18 -9.44
CA GLU A 46 -22.03 -21.13 -8.17
C GLU A 46 -23.21 -20.13 -8.22
N ALA A 47 -23.00 -18.95 -8.81
CA ALA A 47 -24.07 -17.99 -9.03
C ALA A 47 -25.22 -18.58 -9.86
N LYS A 48 -24.90 -19.32 -10.92
CA LYS A 48 -25.90 -19.99 -11.76
C LYS A 48 -26.63 -21.10 -11.00
N LYS A 49 -25.93 -21.93 -10.24
CA LYS A 49 -26.56 -22.96 -9.38
C LYS A 49 -27.52 -22.32 -8.38
N ALA A 50 -27.17 -21.12 -7.85
CA ALA A 50 -28.02 -20.35 -6.96
C ALA A 50 -29.15 -19.56 -7.69
N GLY A 51 -29.32 -19.76 -9.01
CA GLY A 51 -30.36 -19.10 -9.80
C GLY A 51 -30.15 -17.59 -10.02
N LYS A 52 -28.95 -17.07 -9.77
CA LYS A 52 -28.62 -15.65 -9.95
C LYS A 52 -28.54 -15.25 -11.42
N LYS A 53 -28.92 -14.02 -11.72
CA LYS A 53 -28.92 -13.45 -13.07
C LYS A 53 -28.51 -11.99 -13.00
N LEU A 54 -27.91 -11.49 -14.08
CA LEU A 54 -27.61 -10.07 -14.22
C LEU A 54 -28.89 -9.25 -14.36
N SER A 55 -28.96 -8.14 -13.66
CA SER A 55 -30.00 -7.12 -13.82
C SER A 55 -29.90 -6.41 -15.18
N ALA A 56 -30.89 -5.59 -15.51
CA ALA A 56 -30.83 -4.75 -16.70
C ALA A 56 -29.69 -3.70 -16.60
N ASP A 57 -29.47 -3.16 -15.40
CA ASP A 57 -28.40 -2.19 -15.14
C ASP A 57 -27.02 -2.85 -15.25
N ASP A 58 -26.82 -4.04 -14.69
CA ASP A 58 -25.56 -4.79 -14.86
C ASP A 58 -25.24 -5.04 -16.33
N LYS A 59 -26.24 -5.43 -17.13
CA LYS A 59 -26.05 -5.65 -18.58
C LYS A 59 -25.66 -4.37 -19.32
N LYS A 60 -26.24 -3.24 -18.93
CA LYS A 60 -25.88 -1.94 -19.50
C LYS A 60 -24.45 -1.57 -19.14
N GLU A 61 -24.07 -1.72 -17.87
CA GLU A 61 -22.68 -1.48 -17.40
C GLU A 61 -21.68 -2.35 -18.19
N VAL A 62 -21.97 -3.64 -18.36
CA VAL A 62 -21.14 -4.54 -19.18
C VAL A 62 -21.01 -4.05 -20.62
N GLN A 63 -22.09 -3.57 -21.23
CA GLN A 63 -22.02 -3.05 -22.60
C GLN A 63 -21.13 -1.83 -22.71
N ASP A 64 -21.20 -0.91 -21.73
CA ASP A 64 -20.38 0.29 -21.65
C ASP A 64 -18.89 -0.06 -21.45
N GLU A 65 -18.59 -1.01 -20.57
CA GLU A 65 -17.22 -1.50 -20.34
C GLU A 65 -16.65 -2.19 -21.60
N VAL A 66 -17.43 -3.03 -22.27
CA VAL A 66 -17.02 -3.68 -23.53
C VAL A 66 -16.76 -2.64 -24.62
N ALA A 67 -17.60 -1.60 -24.73
CA ALA A 67 -17.40 -0.54 -25.69
C ALA A 67 -16.09 0.23 -25.40
N LYS A 68 -15.82 0.53 -24.13
CA LYS A 68 -14.57 1.17 -23.66
C LYS A 68 -13.35 0.31 -23.97
N ALA A 69 -13.39 -0.98 -23.64
CA ALA A 69 -12.31 -1.92 -23.92
C ALA A 69 -12.01 -2.04 -25.44
N LEU A 70 -13.05 -2.14 -26.27
CA LEU A 70 -12.88 -2.19 -27.72
C LEU A 70 -12.34 -0.88 -28.31
N LYS A 71 -12.67 0.27 -27.73
CA LYS A 71 -12.15 1.57 -28.16
C LYS A 71 -10.64 1.69 -27.91
N GLY A 72 -10.14 1.09 -26.83
CA GLY A 72 -8.71 1.07 -26.47
C GLY A 72 -7.84 0.16 -27.37
N LEU A 73 -8.43 -0.68 -28.22
CA LEU A 73 -7.70 -1.63 -29.06
C LEU A 73 -7.74 -1.21 -30.56
N SER A 74 -6.57 -1.25 -31.20
CA SER A 74 -6.46 -1.08 -32.65
C SER A 74 -7.11 -2.24 -33.41
N PHE A 75 -7.38 -2.05 -34.69
CA PHE A 75 -7.91 -3.12 -35.55
C PHE A 75 -6.98 -4.34 -35.59
N THR A 76 -5.68 -4.10 -35.71
CA THR A 76 -4.66 -5.17 -35.74
C THR A 76 -4.63 -5.95 -34.44
N GLN A 77 -4.73 -5.27 -33.29
CA GLN A 77 -4.79 -5.93 -31.98
C GLN A 77 -6.06 -6.79 -31.84
N LYS A 78 -7.21 -6.28 -32.25
CA LYS A 78 -8.47 -7.04 -32.23
C LYS A 78 -8.38 -8.32 -33.07
N LEU A 79 -7.75 -8.21 -34.24
CA LEU A 79 -7.55 -9.35 -35.14
C LEU A 79 -6.59 -10.39 -34.54
N ARG A 80 -5.41 -9.93 -34.07
CA ARG A 80 -4.41 -10.83 -33.46
C ARG A 80 -4.93 -11.54 -32.21
N LEU A 81 -5.65 -10.85 -31.35
CA LEU A 81 -6.24 -11.39 -30.13
C LEU A 81 -7.56 -12.17 -30.40
N ASN A 82 -8.00 -12.23 -31.64
CA ASN A 82 -9.29 -12.84 -31.99
C ASN A 82 -10.47 -12.34 -31.15
N ILE A 83 -10.45 -11.00 -30.88
CA ILE A 83 -11.45 -10.33 -30.06
C ILE A 83 -12.62 -9.87 -30.89
N SER A 84 -13.83 -10.26 -30.48
CA SER A 84 -15.08 -9.70 -30.99
C SER A 84 -15.93 -9.12 -29.87
N LYS A 85 -16.84 -8.19 -30.22
CA LYS A 85 -17.78 -7.62 -29.25
C LYS A 85 -18.55 -8.72 -28.50
N SER A 86 -19.04 -9.73 -29.22
CA SER A 86 -19.80 -10.82 -28.63
C SER A 86 -18.97 -11.65 -27.62
N LYS A 87 -17.71 -11.98 -27.96
CA LYS A 87 -16.81 -12.72 -27.06
C LYS A 87 -16.52 -11.91 -25.79
N LEU A 88 -16.22 -10.63 -25.91
CA LEU A 88 -15.99 -9.76 -24.76
C LEU A 88 -17.25 -9.61 -23.91
N THR A 89 -18.42 -9.37 -24.54
CA THR A 89 -19.67 -9.25 -23.78
C THR A 89 -19.91 -10.48 -22.92
N LYS A 90 -19.81 -11.68 -23.49
CA LYS A 90 -19.97 -12.92 -22.73
C LYS A 90 -18.99 -13.03 -21.55
N ARG A 91 -17.75 -12.65 -21.78
CA ARG A 91 -16.71 -12.71 -20.71
C ARG A 91 -16.97 -11.69 -19.61
N PHE A 92 -17.35 -10.47 -19.96
CA PHE A 92 -17.68 -9.42 -18.99
C PHE A 92 -18.98 -9.73 -18.25
N GLU A 93 -19.99 -10.31 -18.91
CA GLU A 93 -21.20 -10.79 -18.23
C GLU A 93 -20.90 -11.88 -17.21
N LEU A 94 -20.02 -12.83 -17.54
CA LEU A 94 -19.56 -13.87 -16.62
C LEU A 94 -18.90 -13.23 -15.39
N ARG A 95 -17.91 -12.38 -15.60
CA ARG A 95 -17.20 -11.68 -14.50
C ARG A 95 -18.16 -10.86 -13.65
N LYS A 96 -19.04 -10.09 -14.27
CA LYS A 96 -20.03 -9.27 -13.55
C LYS A 96 -20.93 -10.12 -12.66
N LEU A 97 -21.42 -11.26 -13.15
CA LEU A 97 -22.26 -12.16 -12.37
C LEU A 97 -21.46 -12.79 -11.20
N ALA A 98 -20.22 -13.19 -11.46
CA ALA A 98 -19.32 -13.72 -10.45
C ALA A 98 -19.03 -12.66 -9.36
N ASP A 99 -18.72 -11.43 -9.74
CA ASP A 99 -18.49 -10.31 -8.81
C ASP A 99 -19.70 -10.00 -7.94
N ASN A 100 -20.90 -10.00 -8.53
CA ASN A 100 -22.13 -9.78 -7.80
C ASN A 100 -22.34 -10.89 -6.76
N TYR A 101 -22.11 -12.13 -7.16
CA TYR A 101 -22.20 -13.28 -6.28
C TYR A 101 -21.15 -13.25 -5.17
N LYS A 102 -19.89 -12.94 -5.51
CA LYS A 102 -18.82 -12.74 -4.53
C LYS A 102 -19.21 -11.71 -3.47
N LYS A 103 -19.68 -10.55 -3.90
CA LYS A 103 -20.13 -9.47 -2.99
C LYS A 103 -21.27 -9.93 -2.07
N GLU A 104 -22.22 -10.68 -2.60
CA GLU A 104 -23.32 -11.22 -1.80
C GLU A 104 -22.81 -12.22 -0.76
N GLN A 105 -21.96 -13.18 -1.17
CA GLN A 105 -21.40 -14.18 -0.27
C GLN A 105 -20.51 -13.56 0.80
N THR A 106 -19.61 -12.65 0.42
CA THR A 106 -18.77 -11.91 1.38
C THR A 106 -19.63 -11.22 2.44
N LYS A 107 -20.71 -10.54 2.02
CA LYS A 107 -21.60 -9.87 2.96
C LYS A 107 -22.31 -10.84 3.94
N GLU A 108 -22.63 -12.04 3.50
CA GLU A 108 -23.22 -13.04 4.41
C GLU A 108 -22.15 -13.64 5.35
N LEU A 109 -20.97 -13.91 4.84
CA LEU A 109 -19.84 -14.43 5.62
C LEU A 109 -19.37 -13.42 6.67
N ASP A 110 -19.33 -12.15 6.33
CA ASP A 110 -18.98 -11.06 7.27
C ASP A 110 -19.84 -11.09 8.54
N LYS A 111 -21.11 -11.49 8.42
CA LYS A 111 -22.04 -11.61 9.56
C LYS A 111 -21.73 -12.78 10.48
N THR A 112 -20.97 -13.77 10.00
CA THR A 112 -20.58 -14.97 10.77
C THR A 112 -19.30 -14.76 11.57
N VAL A 113 -18.54 -13.70 11.28
CA VAL A 113 -17.26 -13.43 11.94
C VAL A 113 -17.50 -12.94 13.36
N ASP A 114 -16.86 -13.59 14.31
CA ASP A 114 -16.81 -13.12 15.70
C ASP A 114 -15.74 -12.01 15.83
N GLU A 115 -16.19 -10.76 15.62
CA GLU A 115 -15.32 -9.58 15.71
C GLU A 115 -14.67 -9.44 17.08
N LYS A 116 -15.33 -9.89 18.17
CA LYS A 116 -14.75 -9.84 19.52
C LYS A 116 -13.61 -10.84 19.67
N ALA A 117 -13.76 -12.03 19.09
CA ALA A 117 -12.69 -13.03 19.06
C ALA A 117 -11.51 -12.54 18.21
N ALA A 118 -11.77 -11.87 17.09
CA ALA A 118 -10.73 -11.33 16.21
C ALA A 118 -9.81 -10.31 16.90
N ILE A 119 -10.35 -9.52 17.83
CA ILE A 119 -9.59 -8.45 18.51
C ILE A 119 -9.14 -8.81 19.94
N LYS A 120 -9.45 -10.00 20.43
CA LYS A 120 -9.22 -10.39 21.85
C LYS A 120 -7.77 -10.23 22.31
N ASP A 121 -6.81 -10.46 21.42
CA ASP A 121 -5.39 -10.42 21.70
C ASP A 121 -4.76 -9.03 21.41
N ILE A 122 -5.56 -8.05 21.00
CA ILE A 122 -5.09 -6.69 20.73
C ILE A 122 -5.16 -5.87 22.01
N SER A 123 -4.00 -5.62 22.61
CA SER A 123 -3.90 -4.88 23.86
C SER A 123 -4.03 -3.36 23.60
N LYS A 124 -5.06 -2.74 24.19
CA LYS A 124 -5.21 -1.28 24.14
C LYS A 124 -4.00 -0.56 24.75
N LYS A 125 -3.33 -1.17 25.74
CA LYS A 125 -2.13 -0.62 26.35
C LYS A 125 -0.97 -0.61 25.36
N ASP A 126 -0.78 -1.67 24.60
CA ASP A 126 0.33 -1.80 23.65
C ASP A 126 0.17 -0.86 22.47
N TYR A 127 -1.07 -0.62 22.05
CA TYR A 127 -1.42 0.29 20.96
C TYR A 127 -1.78 1.72 21.44
N ARG A 128 -1.50 2.05 22.72
CA ARG A 128 -1.55 3.45 23.15
C ARG A 128 -0.60 4.26 22.27
N GLU A 129 -1.12 5.30 21.63
CA GLU A 129 -0.40 6.10 20.66
C GLU A 129 -0.06 7.47 21.23
N TYR A 130 1.14 7.90 20.93
CA TYR A 130 1.70 9.21 21.22
C TYR A 130 1.87 9.97 19.91
N LYS A 131 1.13 11.08 19.74
CA LYS A 131 1.27 11.95 18.58
C LYS A 131 2.17 13.11 18.94
N VAL A 132 3.19 13.34 18.15
CA VAL A 132 4.21 14.33 18.42
C VAL A 132 4.56 15.11 17.16
N GLN A 133 4.94 16.37 17.38
CA GLN A 133 5.64 17.19 16.40
C GLN A 133 7.06 17.41 16.88
N CYS A 134 8.03 17.34 16.00
CA CYS A 134 9.43 17.56 16.38
C CYS A 134 10.21 18.28 15.31
N TYR A 135 11.29 18.92 15.74
CA TYR A 135 12.39 19.35 14.92
C TYR A 135 13.61 18.51 15.27
N ALA A 136 14.20 17.88 14.26
CA ALA A 136 15.28 16.92 14.46
C ALA A 136 16.33 17.01 13.37
N PHE A 137 17.55 16.63 13.70
CA PHE A 137 18.57 16.25 12.71
C PHE A 137 19.24 14.94 13.13
N SER A 138 19.76 14.21 12.13
CA SER A 138 20.54 12.99 12.35
C SER A 138 22.03 13.32 12.42
N ASN A 139 22.79 12.60 13.24
CA ASN A 139 24.26 12.63 13.25
C ASN A 139 24.90 12.04 11.98
N THR A 140 24.08 11.59 11.05
CA THR A 140 24.50 11.06 9.76
C THR A 140 23.80 11.80 8.63
N SER A 141 24.47 11.94 7.49
CA SER A 141 23.90 12.40 6.22
C SER A 141 24.01 11.31 5.17
N THR A 142 23.14 11.34 4.18
CA THR A 142 23.21 10.44 3.02
C THR A 142 23.61 11.26 1.80
N ASP A 143 24.65 10.83 1.09
CA ASP A 143 25.10 11.50 -0.14
C ASP A 143 24.20 11.14 -1.34
N SER A 144 24.47 11.79 -2.50
CA SER A 144 23.75 11.53 -3.76
C SER A 144 23.84 10.09 -4.25
N ASP A 145 24.85 9.34 -3.82
CA ASP A 145 25.11 7.96 -4.21
C ASP A 145 24.47 6.96 -3.23
N GLY A 146 23.75 7.47 -2.20
CA GLY A 146 23.08 6.66 -1.19
C GLY A 146 23.98 6.18 -0.05
N ASN A 147 25.22 6.65 0.05
CA ASN A 147 26.14 6.26 1.12
C ASN A 147 25.90 7.10 2.38
N THR A 148 25.84 6.45 3.53
CA THR A 148 25.68 7.12 4.82
C THR A 148 27.02 7.56 5.38
N LYS A 149 27.17 8.85 5.72
CA LYS A 149 28.36 9.44 6.30
C LYS A 149 28.04 10.09 7.64
N LYS A 150 28.91 9.95 8.63
CA LYS A 150 28.80 10.69 9.90
C LYS A 150 29.10 12.17 9.66
N LEU A 151 28.33 13.04 10.30
CA LEU A 151 28.61 14.46 10.33
C LEU A 151 29.92 14.74 11.10
N SER A 152 30.69 15.73 10.64
CA SER A 152 31.83 16.26 11.37
C SER A 152 31.37 17.00 12.64
N ASP A 153 32.27 17.20 13.59
CA ASP A 153 31.96 17.93 14.82
C ASP A 153 31.58 19.39 14.55
N SER A 154 32.14 19.99 13.49
CA SER A 154 31.79 21.36 13.05
C SER A 154 30.34 21.40 12.52
N GLU A 155 29.94 20.44 11.68
CA GLU A 155 28.59 20.36 11.15
C GLU A 155 27.55 20.09 12.26
N LYS A 156 27.86 19.18 13.19
CA LYS A 156 27.02 18.95 14.38
C LYS A 156 26.84 20.17 15.21
N SER A 157 27.95 20.88 15.54
CA SER A 157 27.92 22.10 16.35
C SER A 157 27.08 23.20 15.68
N LYS A 158 27.12 23.30 14.36
CA LYS A 158 26.30 24.25 13.60
C LYS A 158 24.83 23.91 13.74
N LEU A 159 24.45 22.64 13.48
CA LEU A 159 23.05 22.18 13.57
C LEU A 159 22.50 22.26 14.99
N GLU A 160 23.30 21.95 16.00
CA GLU A 160 22.93 22.12 17.41
C GLU A 160 22.58 23.56 17.73
N LYS A 161 23.38 24.54 17.24
CA LYS A 161 23.09 25.98 17.43
C LYS A 161 21.80 26.38 16.71
N GLU A 162 21.61 25.93 15.47
CA GLU A 162 20.37 26.17 14.72
C GLU A 162 19.15 25.58 15.45
N LEU A 163 19.25 24.35 15.93
CA LEU A 163 18.19 23.69 16.70
C LEU A 163 17.88 24.45 17.99
N GLN A 164 18.91 24.93 18.69
CA GLN A 164 18.75 25.76 19.91
C GLN A 164 18.00 27.06 19.63
N GLU A 165 18.26 27.71 18.49
CA GLU A 165 17.53 28.91 18.08
C GLU A 165 16.05 28.62 17.72
N LEU A 166 15.77 27.48 17.11
CA LEU A 166 14.39 27.03 16.89
C LEU A 166 13.70 26.75 18.22
N TYR A 167 14.36 26.04 19.11
CA TYR A 167 13.85 25.72 20.44
C TYR A 167 13.44 26.97 21.24
N LYS A 168 14.29 28.02 21.23
CA LYS A 168 13.97 29.29 21.90
C LYS A 168 12.72 29.97 21.37
N LYS A 169 12.41 29.77 20.09
CA LYS A 169 11.20 30.33 19.45
C LYS A 169 9.94 29.42 19.64
N ALA A 170 10.15 28.17 20.01
CA ALA A 170 9.10 27.20 20.07
C ALA A 170 7.99 27.49 21.10
N ALA A 171 8.40 28.04 22.27
CA ALA A 171 7.49 28.36 23.36
C ALA A 171 6.47 29.46 23.02
N ASP A 172 6.87 30.42 22.19
CA ASP A 172 6.04 31.59 21.81
C ASP A 172 5.39 31.41 20.41
N ALA A 173 5.64 30.29 19.76
CA ALA A 173 5.18 30.07 18.40
C ALA A 173 3.66 29.80 18.34
N LYS A 174 2.95 30.62 17.55
CA LYS A 174 1.52 30.38 17.26
C LYS A 174 1.31 29.07 16.48
N ASP A 175 2.28 28.70 15.69
CA ASP A 175 2.26 27.49 14.87
C ASP A 175 3.63 26.81 14.95
N PHE A 176 3.69 25.71 15.70
CA PHE A 176 4.92 24.96 15.91
C PHE A 176 5.50 24.42 14.60
N SER A 177 4.66 24.10 13.62
CA SER A 177 5.10 23.56 12.33
C SER A 177 5.84 24.56 11.44
N LYS A 178 5.78 25.87 11.76
CA LYS A 178 6.32 26.97 10.96
C LYS A 178 7.53 27.65 11.56
N LEU A 179 8.25 27.00 12.47
CA LEU A 179 9.47 27.55 13.05
C LEU A 179 10.60 27.69 12.02
N LEU A 180 10.69 26.77 11.06
CA LEU A 180 11.55 26.86 9.88
C LEU A 180 10.82 27.62 8.76
N LYS A 181 11.48 28.61 8.18
CA LYS A 181 10.93 29.38 7.05
C LYS A 181 11.04 28.63 5.72
N ASP A 182 12.05 27.80 5.56
CA ASP A 182 12.32 27.02 4.35
C ASP A 182 12.97 25.69 4.75
N ASP A 183 12.15 24.65 4.80
CA ASP A 183 12.55 23.29 5.22
C ASP A 183 13.51 22.62 4.23
N SER A 184 13.52 23.10 2.97
CA SER A 184 14.35 22.51 1.91
C SER A 184 15.84 22.85 2.06
N LYS A 185 16.18 23.92 2.78
CA LYS A 185 17.55 24.44 2.93
C LYS A 185 18.22 24.07 4.24
N SER A 186 17.51 23.48 5.17
CA SER A 186 18.04 23.09 6.48
C SER A 186 18.17 21.56 6.56
N ASP A 187 19.24 21.10 7.22
CA ASP A 187 19.39 19.69 7.60
C ASP A 187 18.55 19.33 8.85
N ILE A 188 18.02 20.34 9.54
CA ILE A 188 16.98 20.14 10.56
C ILE A 188 15.64 19.98 9.85
N LYS A 189 14.93 18.91 10.17
CA LYS A 189 13.63 18.60 9.58
C LYS A 189 12.52 18.69 10.60
N PHE A 190 11.38 19.25 10.17
CA PHE A 190 10.12 19.13 10.89
C PHE A 190 9.50 17.77 10.61
N SER A 191 8.91 17.15 11.62
CA SER A 191 8.13 15.91 11.47
C SER A 191 6.90 15.98 12.35
N ASP A 192 5.75 15.64 11.77
CA ASP A 192 4.50 15.38 12.46
C ASP A 192 4.26 13.86 12.37
N THR A 193 4.37 13.18 13.50
CA THR A 193 4.43 11.70 13.52
C THR A 193 3.79 11.13 14.77
N SER A 194 3.63 9.83 14.80
CA SER A 194 3.18 9.11 15.98
C SER A 194 3.96 7.81 16.19
N PHE A 195 3.91 7.30 17.40
CA PHE A 195 4.46 6.01 17.77
C PHE A 195 3.59 5.35 18.86
N THR A 196 3.68 4.03 18.96
CA THR A 196 2.89 3.28 19.96
C THR A 196 3.74 2.83 21.14
N GLU A 197 3.05 2.39 22.20
CA GLU A 197 3.74 1.78 23.35
C GLU A 197 4.52 0.53 22.93
N LYS A 198 3.94 -0.26 22.01
CA LYS A 198 4.52 -1.51 21.50
C LYS A 198 5.74 -1.27 20.59
N ASP A 199 5.61 -0.37 19.63
CA ASP A 199 6.63 -0.23 18.58
C ASP A 199 7.75 0.73 18.99
N GLY A 200 7.48 1.63 19.96
CA GLY A 200 8.41 2.68 20.33
C GLY A 200 8.57 3.72 19.22
N TRP A 201 9.65 4.49 19.28
CA TRP A 201 9.92 5.55 18.30
C TRP A 201 11.36 5.45 17.78
N SER A 202 11.53 5.37 16.48
CA SER A 202 12.83 5.18 15.83
C SER A 202 13.82 6.36 16.05
N MET A 203 13.30 7.57 16.22
CA MET A 203 14.14 8.75 16.51
C MET A 203 14.66 8.77 17.95
N VAL A 204 13.97 8.07 18.89
CA VAL A 204 14.39 8.03 20.29
C VAL A 204 14.31 6.58 20.79
N THR A 205 15.44 5.92 20.76
CA THR A 205 15.59 4.49 21.12
C THR A 205 16.11 4.28 22.56
N ASP A 206 16.65 5.34 23.19
CA ASP A 206 16.99 5.29 24.60
C ASP A 206 15.73 5.25 25.46
N LYS A 207 15.61 4.19 26.28
CA LYS A 207 14.42 3.94 27.09
C LYS A 207 14.10 5.04 28.10
N LYS A 208 15.12 5.72 28.64
CA LYS A 208 14.90 6.81 29.61
C LYS A 208 14.35 8.05 28.92
N LEU A 209 14.96 8.43 27.78
CA LEU A 209 14.52 9.56 26.97
C LEU A 209 13.11 9.31 26.42
N LEU A 210 12.84 8.13 25.91
CA LEU A 210 11.51 7.76 25.41
C LEU A 210 10.46 7.80 26.53
N LYS A 211 10.82 7.34 27.76
CA LYS A 211 9.92 7.44 28.91
C LYS A 211 9.62 8.88 29.30
N GLN A 212 10.57 9.79 29.21
CA GLN A 212 10.34 11.21 29.45
C GLN A 212 9.33 11.77 28.45
N ILE A 213 9.51 11.49 27.15
CA ILE A 213 8.58 11.94 26.10
C ILE A 213 7.17 11.37 26.35
N LYS A 214 7.05 10.09 26.65
CA LYS A 214 5.76 9.45 26.97
C LYS A 214 5.04 10.06 28.17
N SER A 215 5.78 10.69 29.10
CA SER A 215 5.20 11.33 30.30
C SER A 215 4.75 12.78 30.07
N MET A 216 5.09 13.38 28.92
CA MET A 216 4.74 14.75 28.57
C MET A 216 3.23 14.93 28.49
N LYS A 217 2.75 16.11 28.93
CA LYS A 217 1.36 16.50 28.76
C LYS A 217 1.13 17.06 27.36
N LYS A 218 -0.12 17.08 26.94
CA LYS A 218 -0.52 17.75 25.70
C LYS A 218 0.00 19.19 25.70
N ASP A 219 0.51 19.62 24.54
CA ASP A 219 1.13 20.92 24.25
C ASP A 219 2.44 21.21 24.98
N GLU A 220 2.94 20.28 25.79
CA GLU A 220 4.25 20.39 26.42
C GLU A 220 5.36 20.23 25.37
N ILE A 221 6.42 21.05 25.52
CA ILE A 221 7.62 20.99 24.67
C ILE A 221 8.77 20.45 25.52
N SER A 222 9.47 19.43 25.02
CA SER A 222 10.63 18.86 25.71
C SER A 222 11.83 19.79 25.67
N ASP A 223 12.78 19.61 26.56
CA ASP A 223 14.15 20.09 26.34
C ASP A 223 14.75 19.45 25.09
N ILE A 224 15.90 19.95 24.62
CA ILE A 224 16.63 19.33 23.52
C ILE A 224 17.14 17.96 23.98
N ILE A 225 16.78 16.93 23.24
CA ILE A 225 17.12 15.54 23.48
C ILE A 225 18.24 15.14 22.53
N LYS A 226 19.28 14.49 23.06
CA LYS A 226 20.37 13.88 22.29
C LYS A 226 20.32 12.38 22.54
N ASP A 227 19.88 11.61 21.57
CA ASP A 227 19.89 10.16 21.66
C ASP A 227 21.08 9.59 20.88
N GLU A 228 22.14 9.25 21.62
CA GLU A 228 23.35 8.66 21.03
C GLU A 228 23.13 7.31 20.37
N LYS A 229 22.06 6.59 20.74
CA LYS A 229 21.77 5.27 20.18
C LYS A 229 21.10 5.36 18.81
N SER A 230 20.15 6.27 18.66
CA SER A 230 19.51 6.51 17.36
C SER A 230 20.30 7.48 16.49
N GLY A 231 21.18 8.28 17.10
CA GLY A 231 21.94 9.32 16.43
C GLY A 231 21.13 10.59 16.13
N TYR A 232 19.96 10.77 16.72
CA TYR A 232 19.14 11.96 16.54
C TYR A 232 19.34 12.98 17.67
N VAL A 233 19.30 14.25 17.27
CA VAL A 233 19.19 15.41 18.18
C VAL A 233 17.90 16.13 17.82
N LEU A 234 17.00 16.33 18.80
CA LEU A 234 15.66 16.83 18.55
C LEU A 234 15.05 17.52 19.77
N PHE A 235 14.01 18.30 19.56
CA PHE A 235 13.03 18.63 20.60
C PHE A 235 11.62 18.35 20.10
N VAL A 236 10.72 18.06 21.02
CA VAL A 236 9.41 17.47 20.74
C VAL A 236 8.33 18.32 21.36
N LYS A 237 7.24 18.53 20.64
CA LYS A 237 5.95 18.98 21.18
C LYS A 237 5.00 17.80 21.24
N MET A 238 4.41 17.51 22.40
CA MET A 238 3.39 16.49 22.55
C MET A 238 2.05 17.02 22.03
N VAL A 239 1.49 16.35 21.04
CA VAL A 239 0.16 16.68 20.47
C VAL A 239 -0.94 15.90 21.19
N ASP A 240 -0.71 14.61 21.39
CA ASP A 240 -1.61 13.74 22.13
C ASP A 240 -0.81 12.57 22.72
N ASN A 241 -0.93 12.36 24.01
CA ASN A 241 -0.20 11.28 24.71
C ASN A 241 -1.06 10.06 25.01
N ASN A 242 -2.28 9.97 24.50
CA ASN A 242 -3.21 8.87 24.77
C ASN A 242 -4.22 8.66 23.63
N SER A 243 -3.79 8.85 22.39
CA SER A 243 -4.63 8.55 21.22
C SER A 243 -4.98 7.06 21.16
N ASN A 244 -6.21 6.78 20.73
CA ASN A 244 -6.69 5.43 20.48
C ASN A 244 -6.69 5.07 18.98
N ASP A 245 -6.14 5.91 18.11
CA ASP A 245 -6.28 5.71 16.66
C ASP A 245 -5.53 4.47 16.18
N SER A 246 -4.30 4.25 16.69
CA SER A 246 -3.54 3.03 16.40
C SER A 246 -4.23 1.77 16.93
N TYR A 247 -4.87 1.84 18.11
CA TYR A 247 -5.66 0.74 18.64
C TYR A 247 -6.86 0.42 17.74
N LYS A 248 -7.64 1.43 17.36
CA LYS A 248 -8.78 1.26 16.45
C LYS A 248 -8.33 0.67 15.12
N LYS A 249 -7.27 1.22 14.53
CA LYS A 249 -6.71 0.72 13.27
C LYS A 249 -6.24 -0.75 13.38
N ALA A 250 -5.63 -1.13 14.49
CA ALA A 250 -5.24 -2.52 14.73
C ALA A 250 -6.47 -3.45 14.85
N CYS A 251 -7.51 -3.02 15.56
CA CYS A 251 -8.77 -3.75 15.66
C CYS A 251 -9.45 -3.90 14.29
N ASP A 252 -9.58 -2.81 13.53
CA ASP A 252 -10.19 -2.81 12.21
C ASP A 252 -9.43 -3.72 11.24
N SER A 253 -8.09 -3.70 11.29
CA SER A 253 -7.24 -4.60 10.51
C SER A 253 -7.44 -6.06 10.87
N ALA A 254 -7.55 -6.40 12.16
CA ALA A 254 -7.77 -7.77 12.60
C ALA A 254 -9.16 -8.28 12.21
N ILE A 255 -10.19 -7.44 12.34
CA ILE A 255 -11.55 -7.77 11.88
C ILE A 255 -11.57 -7.98 10.37
N THR A 256 -10.92 -7.10 9.60
CA THR A 256 -10.81 -7.24 8.15
C THR A 256 -10.08 -8.54 7.77
N SER A 257 -8.99 -8.88 8.47
CA SER A 257 -8.30 -10.15 8.25
C SER A 257 -9.21 -11.35 8.52
N ALA A 258 -9.93 -11.35 9.63
CA ALA A 258 -10.86 -12.43 9.96
C ALA A 258 -11.99 -12.59 8.93
N LYS A 259 -12.48 -11.49 8.34
CA LYS A 259 -13.46 -11.50 7.25
C LYS A 259 -12.88 -12.08 5.98
N ASN A 260 -11.65 -11.70 5.63
CA ASN A 260 -10.95 -12.27 4.47
C ASN A 260 -10.70 -13.78 4.67
N ASP A 261 -10.25 -14.20 5.86
CA ASP A 261 -10.02 -15.61 6.19
C ASP A 261 -11.33 -16.43 6.10
N ALA A 262 -12.46 -15.85 6.49
CA ALA A 262 -13.77 -16.50 6.35
C ALA A 262 -14.15 -16.68 4.86
N TYR A 263 -13.89 -15.68 4.02
CA TYR A 263 -14.11 -15.81 2.59
C TYR A 263 -13.17 -16.84 1.97
N ASP A 264 -11.89 -16.79 2.28
CA ASP A 264 -10.89 -17.73 1.76
C ASP A 264 -11.24 -19.18 2.12
N THR A 265 -11.65 -19.40 3.39
CA THR A 265 -12.09 -20.73 3.86
C THR A 265 -13.31 -21.22 3.10
N TRP A 266 -14.31 -20.36 2.92
CA TRP A 266 -15.51 -20.69 2.16
C TRP A 266 -15.18 -20.99 0.69
N TYR A 267 -14.34 -20.17 0.05
CA TYR A 267 -13.95 -20.36 -1.34
C TYR A 267 -13.15 -21.64 -1.54
N GLN A 268 -12.21 -21.95 -0.66
CA GLN A 268 -11.46 -23.22 -0.71
C GLN A 268 -12.40 -24.44 -0.62
N GLY A 269 -13.40 -24.40 0.27
CA GLY A 269 -14.41 -25.46 0.36
C GLY A 269 -15.25 -25.64 -0.91
N ILE A 270 -15.48 -24.55 -1.67
CA ILE A 270 -16.12 -24.62 -2.98
C ILE A 270 -15.17 -25.19 -4.02
N LEU A 271 -13.94 -24.73 -4.05
CA LEU A 271 -12.91 -25.11 -5.02
C LEU A 271 -12.70 -26.64 -5.05
N GLU A 272 -12.76 -27.29 -3.89
CA GLU A 272 -12.66 -28.76 -3.77
C GLU A 272 -13.71 -29.52 -4.61
N ASN A 273 -14.83 -28.89 -4.94
CA ASN A 273 -15.89 -29.49 -5.74
C ASN A 273 -15.68 -29.34 -7.25
N TYR A 274 -14.61 -28.65 -7.66
CA TYR A 274 -14.31 -28.37 -9.06
C TYR A 274 -13.01 -29.03 -9.50
N LYS A 275 -13.00 -29.56 -10.70
CA LYS A 275 -11.79 -30.00 -11.37
C LYS A 275 -11.33 -28.88 -12.30
N VAL A 276 -10.31 -28.18 -11.92
CA VAL A 276 -9.70 -27.11 -12.73
C VAL A 276 -8.61 -27.72 -13.61
N SER A 277 -8.62 -27.39 -14.88
CA SER A 277 -7.55 -27.74 -15.82
C SER A 277 -7.32 -26.60 -16.80
N THR A 278 -6.05 -26.29 -17.05
CA THR A 278 -5.63 -25.33 -18.07
C THR A 278 -5.32 -26.09 -19.37
N ASN A 279 -5.73 -25.55 -20.51
CA ASN A 279 -5.30 -26.08 -21.80
C ASN A 279 -3.86 -25.63 -22.05
N SER A 280 -2.89 -26.49 -21.70
CA SER A 280 -1.45 -26.23 -21.85
C SER A 280 -1.05 -25.93 -23.28
N ASP A 281 -1.63 -26.64 -24.28
CA ASP A 281 -1.31 -26.47 -25.70
C ASP A 281 -1.58 -25.03 -26.20
N VAL A 282 -2.54 -24.34 -25.54
CA VAL A 282 -2.86 -22.95 -25.86
C VAL A 282 -2.16 -21.97 -24.93
N TRP A 283 -2.09 -22.32 -23.61
CA TRP A 283 -1.61 -21.41 -22.61
C TRP A 283 -0.09 -21.22 -22.63
N ASP A 284 0.65 -22.24 -23.01
CA ASP A 284 2.11 -22.18 -23.11
C ASP A 284 2.58 -21.25 -24.23
N ASP A 285 1.78 -21.14 -25.30
CA ASP A 285 2.02 -20.24 -26.43
C ASP A 285 1.68 -18.76 -26.11
N VAL A 286 0.97 -18.49 -25.00
CA VAL A 286 0.66 -17.11 -24.59
C VAL A 286 1.91 -16.44 -24.05
N THR A 287 2.39 -15.41 -24.77
CA THR A 287 3.52 -14.58 -24.35
C THR A 287 3.07 -13.23 -23.84
N ILE A 288 3.61 -12.83 -22.69
CA ILE A 288 3.29 -11.53 -22.09
C ILE A 288 4.03 -10.41 -22.81
N GLY A 289 3.31 -9.36 -23.16
CA GLY A 289 3.87 -8.12 -23.76
C GLY A 289 4.09 -8.18 -25.27
N SER A 290 3.91 -9.32 -25.94
CA SER A 290 4.27 -9.48 -27.36
C SER A 290 3.22 -9.01 -28.35
N VAL A 291 1.95 -8.91 -27.93
CA VAL A 291 0.82 -8.67 -28.85
C VAL A 291 0.23 -7.27 -28.74
N THR A 292 0.16 -6.73 -27.54
CA THR A 292 -0.58 -5.49 -27.24
C THR A 292 0.31 -4.32 -26.88
N THR A 293 1.54 -4.58 -26.48
CA THR A 293 2.51 -3.55 -26.06
C THR A 293 3.85 -3.78 -26.75
N ASP A 294 4.53 -2.71 -27.12
CA ASP A 294 5.98 -2.78 -27.30
C ASP A 294 6.62 -3.17 -25.96
N ILE A 295 7.85 -3.63 -26.00
CA ILE A 295 8.57 -3.98 -24.77
C ILE A 295 8.62 -2.73 -23.88
N VAL A 296 7.87 -2.74 -22.78
CA VAL A 296 7.86 -1.64 -21.82
C VAL A 296 9.14 -1.75 -21.00
N THR A 297 10.03 -0.81 -21.17
CA THR A 297 11.24 -0.67 -20.34
C THR A 297 10.92 0.15 -19.11
N ALA A 298 11.75 0.10 -18.06
CA ALA A 298 11.54 0.94 -16.92
C ALA A 298 11.72 2.45 -17.24
N ALA A 299 12.49 2.80 -18.30
CA ALA A 299 12.54 4.18 -18.81
C ALA A 299 11.20 4.65 -19.38
N ASP A 300 10.40 3.74 -19.94
CA ASP A 300 9.06 4.06 -20.41
C ASP A 300 8.08 4.27 -19.23
N LEU A 301 8.25 3.50 -18.14
CA LEU A 301 7.48 3.70 -16.90
C LEU A 301 7.83 5.01 -16.19
N GLU A 302 9.10 5.41 -16.17
CA GLU A 302 9.52 6.71 -15.63
C GLU A 302 8.90 7.88 -16.43
N LYS A 303 8.87 7.80 -17.75
CA LYS A 303 8.18 8.79 -18.60
C LYS A 303 6.68 8.84 -18.33
N MET A 304 6.03 7.69 -18.19
CA MET A 304 4.59 7.63 -17.87
C MET A 304 4.27 8.22 -16.49
N ASN A 305 5.16 8.04 -15.51
CA ASN A 305 5.00 8.61 -14.16
C ASN A 305 5.39 10.08 -14.09
N GLY A 306 6.33 10.55 -14.94
CA GLY A 306 6.75 11.95 -15.03
C GLY A 306 5.68 12.87 -15.61
N ASP A 307 4.96 12.42 -16.63
CA ASP A 307 3.87 13.19 -17.25
C ASP A 307 2.65 13.38 -16.34
N SER A 308 2.48 12.56 -15.31
CA SER A 308 1.38 12.72 -14.33
C SER A 308 1.64 13.82 -13.29
N SER A 309 2.88 14.32 -13.16
CA SER A 309 3.22 15.38 -12.19
C SER A 309 2.99 16.80 -12.72
N ASP A 310 2.91 16.99 -14.03
CA ASP A 310 2.68 18.32 -14.66
C ASP A 310 1.19 18.68 -14.82
N ALA A 311 0.26 17.76 -14.56
CA ALA A 311 -1.18 18.00 -14.76
C ALA A 311 -1.87 18.68 -13.55
N THR A 312 -1.17 19.00 -12.47
CA THR A 312 -1.77 19.61 -11.26
C THR A 312 -1.29 21.03 -10.94
N SER A 313 -0.53 21.69 -11.83
CA SER A 313 -0.14 23.09 -11.65
C SER A 313 -0.76 24.03 -12.67
N GLY A 314 -2.09 24.03 -12.76
CA GLY A 314 -2.79 24.93 -13.68
C GLY A 314 -4.27 25.09 -13.37
N LYS A 315 -4.60 25.74 -12.25
CA LYS A 315 -5.63 26.81 -12.16
C LYS A 315 -5.76 27.27 -10.72
#